data_8b5a2b59675f6a63c0ccbe995f5e6296
#
_entry.id   8b5a2b59675f6a63c0ccbe995f5e6296
#
_cell.length_a   1.000
_cell.length_b   1.000
_cell.length_c   1.000
_cell.angle_alpha   90.00
_cell.angle_beta   90.00
_cell.angle_gamma   90.00
#
_symmetry.space_group_name_H-M   'P 1'
#
loop_
_entity.id
_entity.type
_entity.pdbx_description
1 polymer ?
#
loop_
_entity_poly.entity_id
_entity_poly.type
_entity_poly.pdbx_seq_one_letter_code
_entity_poly.pdbx_strand_id
1 'polypeptide(L)'
;MTNDIIVGEYWLVEDKIAKHIITKNSYALKREESTVYSPQLPDEYKFLKLLEGHDHIPKVYWYGEKSGWNCIIIDMLGPSLHMLSKVFYTFPVDFVSHVALQMVTTIEYVHSKGIVYRDIKPDNFLLESNFPISLDQLLELDEFESIDDSKRFQMLVARKYKTFLVDFGLAAYYIDQNTGKHIQINKKMIKNKTGTARYTSINVHKGYHHTRRDDMESLGYIFLEMLSGSLPWSGTRVLRSQDRWARMKTIKSDTSLVELCKGCPMGFLKYLEYCRRLRYNEKPDYDYLRKLLIESTGSGCEAELVAQHSNSFNTPFRNDVSSSSRSRTYSLPSKDLEQVDHNVQRSNIYNNTN
;
A
#
# COMPACT_ATOMS: atom_id res chain seq x y z
N MET A 1 9.36 -19.66 -32.43
CA MET A 1 7.97 -19.19 -32.46
C MET A 1 7.61 -18.94 -31.01
N THR A 2 7.54 -17.70 -30.60
CA THR A 2 7.05 -17.33 -29.27
C THR A 2 5.56 -17.66 -29.29
N ASN A 3 5.14 -18.65 -28.48
CA ASN A 3 3.72 -18.91 -28.29
C ASN A 3 3.12 -17.71 -27.54
N ASP A 4 2.49 -16.81 -28.28
CA ASP A 4 1.80 -15.67 -27.73
C ASP A 4 0.69 -16.16 -26.77
N ILE A 5 0.86 -15.88 -25.47
CA ILE A 5 -0.11 -16.27 -24.48
C ILE A 5 -1.23 -15.20 -24.48
N ILE A 6 -2.43 -15.58 -24.91
CA ILE A 6 -3.62 -14.72 -24.85
C ILE A 6 -4.41 -15.07 -23.59
N VAL A 7 -4.66 -14.09 -22.72
CA VAL A 7 -5.55 -14.21 -21.57
C VAL A 7 -6.83 -13.43 -21.83
N GLY A 8 -7.96 -14.02 -21.47
CA GLY A 8 -9.25 -13.50 -21.93
C GLY A 8 -9.32 -13.52 -23.48
N GLU A 9 -10.13 -12.62 -24.04
CA GLU A 9 -10.30 -12.52 -25.50
C GLU A 9 -9.38 -11.49 -26.13
N TYR A 10 -8.82 -10.54 -25.35
CA TYR A 10 -8.21 -9.32 -25.87
C TYR A 10 -6.82 -9.00 -25.34
N TRP A 11 -6.15 -9.88 -24.60
CA TRP A 11 -4.92 -9.54 -23.91
C TRP A 11 -3.76 -10.45 -24.32
N LEU A 12 -2.80 -9.88 -25.04
CA LEU A 12 -1.51 -10.51 -25.33
C LEU A 12 -0.57 -10.31 -24.13
N VAL A 13 -0.03 -11.40 -23.60
CA VAL A 13 0.85 -11.39 -22.43
C VAL A 13 2.32 -11.42 -22.85
N GLU A 14 3.05 -10.39 -22.44
CA GLU A 14 4.51 -10.29 -22.57
C GLU A 14 5.08 -10.11 -21.14
N ASP A 15 5.53 -11.21 -20.52
CA ASP A 15 6.04 -11.27 -19.14
C ASP A 15 5.03 -10.68 -18.11
N LYS A 16 5.31 -9.49 -17.59
CA LYS A 16 4.46 -8.77 -16.60
C LYS A 16 3.56 -7.71 -17.25
N ILE A 17 3.58 -7.62 -18.56
CA ILE A 17 2.81 -6.64 -19.34
C ILE A 17 1.71 -7.38 -20.10
N ALA A 18 0.50 -6.83 -20.09
CA ALA A 18 -0.58 -7.24 -20.95
C ALA A 18 -0.85 -6.13 -21.99
N LYS A 19 -0.79 -6.47 -23.27
CA LYS A 19 -1.14 -5.55 -24.35
C LYS A 19 -2.54 -5.85 -24.86
N HIS A 20 -3.38 -4.83 -24.88
CA HIS A 20 -4.71 -4.97 -25.43
C HIS A 20 -4.64 -5.09 -26.98
N ILE A 21 -5.15 -6.19 -27.53
CA ILE A 21 -4.97 -6.57 -28.94
C ILE A 21 -5.46 -5.48 -29.90
N ILE A 22 -6.58 -4.80 -29.57
CA ILE A 22 -7.20 -3.78 -30.43
C ILE A 22 -6.52 -2.42 -30.23
N THR A 23 -6.45 -1.92 -28.98
CA THR A 23 -5.96 -0.56 -28.70
C THR A 23 -4.45 -0.44 -28.67
N LYS A 24 -3.74 -1.57 -28.58
CA LYS A 24 -2.28 -1.65 -28.41
C LYS A 24 -1.75 -1.02 -27.10
N ASN A 25 -2.62 -0.57 -26.22
CA ASN A 25 -2.22 -0.03 -24.93
C ASN A 25 -1.63 -1.12 -24.04
N SER A 26 -0.64 -0.75 -23.23
CA SER A 26 0.00 -1.63 -22.24
C SER A 26 -0.63 -1.47 -20.87
N TYR A 27 -0.73 -2.58 -20.13
CA TYR A 27 -1.30 -2.70 -18.81
C TYR A 27 -0.40 -3.58 -17.95
N ALA A 28 -0.52 -3.47 -16.63
CA ALA A 28 0.21 -4.33 -15.72
C ALA A 28 -0.51 -5.67 -15.56
N LEU A 29 0.23 -6.77 -15.68
CA LEU A 29 -0.24 -8.12 -15.41
C LEU A 29 0.37 -8.63 -14.11
N LYS A 30 -0.47 -8.96 -13.14
CA LYS A 30 -0.08 -9.74 -11.95
C LYS A 30 -0.61 -11.16 -12.10
N ARG A 31 0.22 -12.16 -11.78
CA ARG A 31 -0.17 -13.57 -11.84
C ARG A 31 0.33 -14.34 -10.62
N GLU A 32 -0.41 -15.36 -10.23
CA GLU A 32 -0.13 -16.28 -9.14
C GLU A 32 -0.53 -17.68 -9.57
N GLU A 33 0.26 -18.70 -9.26
CA GLU A 33 -0.12 -20.09 -9.56
C GLU A 33 -1.43 -20.45 -8.86
N SER A 34 -2.39 -21.04 -9.59
CA SER A 34 -3.71 -21.38 -9.04
C SER A 34 -3.64 -22.51 -8.01
N THR A 35 -2.56 -23.28 -7.99
CA THR A 35 -2.31 -24.41 -7.09
C THR A 35 -1.66 -24.02 -5.76
N VAL A 36 -1.34 -22.74 -5.54
CA VAL A 36 -0.79 -22.25 -4.26
C VAL A 36 -1.78 -22.54 -3.14
N TYR A 37 -1.30 -23.08 -2.01
CA TYR A 37 -2.12 -23.46 -0.85
C TYR A 37 -3.01 -22.33 -0.31
N SER A 38 -2.58 -21.08 -0.40
CA SER A 38 -3.35 -19.92 0.03
C SER A 38 -3.19 -18.79 -1.00
N PRO A 39 -3.95 -18.84 -2.10
CA PRO A 39 -3.83 -17.84 -3.16
C PRO A 39 -4.31 -16.47 -2.65
N GLN A 40 -3.52 -15.44 -2.90
CA GLN A 40 -3.82 -14.06 -2.49
C GLN A 40 -4.52 -13.26 -3.58
N LEU A 41 -4.28 -13.58 -4.84
CA LEU A 41 -4.79 -12.82 -5.98
C LEU A 41 -6.33 -12.81 -6.08
N PRO A 42 -7.07 -13.89 -5.74
CA PRO A 42 -8.54 -13.85 -5.71
C PRO A 42 -9.10 -12.87 -4.68
N ASP A 43 -8.48 -12.79 -3.50
CA ASP A 43 -8.91 -11.85 -2.45
C ASP A 43 -8.49 -10.42 -2.80
N GLU A 44 -7.31 -10.22 -3.37
CA GLU A 44 -6.88 -8.94 -3.90
C GLU A 44 -7.85 -8.39 -4.96
N TYR A 45 -8.28 -9.24 -5.90
CA TYR A 45 -9.30 -8.87 -6.88
C TYR A 45 -10.61 -8.41 -6.24
N LYS A 46 -11.10 -9.13 -5.23
CA LYS A 46 -12.32 -8.74 -4.50
C LYS A 46 -12.19 -7.38 -3.87
N PHE A 47 -11.06 -7.10 -3.20
CA PHE A 47 -10.82 -5.80 -2.57
C PHE A 47 -10.68 -4.68 -3.62
N LEU A 48 -9.95 -4.91 -4.70
CA LEU A 48 -9.84 -3.93 -5.79
C LEU A 48 -11.21 -3.60 -6.40
N LYS A 49 -12.07 -4.60 -6.61
CA LYS A 49 -13.45 -4.39 -7.11
C LYS A 49 -14.31 -3.62 -6.11
N LEU A 50 -14.17 -3.87 -4.80
CA LEU A 50 -14.89 -3.14 -3.74
C LEU A 50 -14.44 -1.68 -3.65
N LEU A 51 -13.18 -1.41 -3.97
CA LEU A 51 -12.54 -0.08 -3.92
C LEU A 51 -12.58 0.65 -5.28
N GLU A 52 -13.15 0.04 -6.32
CA GLU A 52 -13.21 0.60 -7.67
C GLU A 52 -13.91 1.97 -7.70
N GLY A 53 -13.38 2.87 -8.52
CA GLY A 53 -13.90 4.22 -8.70
C GLY A 53 -13.23 5.28 -7.81
N HIS A 54 -12.33 4.91 -6.91
CA HIS A 54 -11.52 5.88 -6.19
C HIS A 54 -10.28 6.26 -7.01
N ASP A 55 -9.97 7.55 -7.03
CA ASP A 55 -8.92 8.14 -7.86
C ASP A 55 -7.50 7.61 -7.64
N HIS A 56 -7.25 7.04 -6.47
CA HIS A 56 -5.94 6.52 -6.05
C HIS A 56 -5.89 4.99 -5.97
N ILE A 57 -6.88 4.31 -6.55
CA ILE A 57 -6.94 2.85 -6.67
C ILE A 57 -6.87 2.50 -8.15
N PRO A 58 -5.99 1.59 -8.59
CA PRO A 58 -5.90 1.19 -9.99
C PRO A 58 -7.18 0.51 -10.45
N LYS A 59 -7.55 0.75 -11.69
CA LYS A 59 -8.68 0.10 -12.33
C LYS A 59 -8.33 -1.33 -12.70
N VAL A 60 -9.28 -2.25 -12.47
CA VAL A 60 -9.18 -3.64 -12.92
C VAL A 60 -9.87 -3.79 -14.27
N TYR A 61 -9.12 -4.30 -15.25
CA TYR A 61 -9.61 -4.53 -16.62
C TYR A 61 -10.04 -5.98 -16.85
N TRP A 62 -9.32 -6.90 -16.24
CA TRP A 62 -9.65 -8.33 -16.36
C TRP A 62 -9.12 -9.11 -15.17
N TYR A 63 -9.83 -10.19 -14.81
CA TYR A 63 -9.41 -11.19 -13.84
C TYR A 63 -9.91 -12.56 -14.28
N GLY A 64 -9.07 -13.58 -14.15
CA GLY A 64 -9.46 -14.96 -14.45
C GLY A 64 -8.28 -15.93 -14.34
N GLU A 65 -8.56 -17.20 -14.59
CA GLU A 65 -7.56 -18.25 -14.62
C GLU A 65 -7.17 -18.58 -16.07
N LYS A 66 -5.87 -18.79 -16.31
CA LYS A 66 -5.35 -19.27 -17.58
C LYS A 66 -4.13 -20.15 -17.36
N SER A 67 -4.17 -21.38 -17.89
CA SER A 67 -3.04 -22.32 -17.90
C SER A 67 -2.44 -22.56 -16.49
N GLY A 68 -3.30 -22.68 -15.47
CA GLY A 68 -2.86 -22.90 -14.08
C GLY A 68 -2.42 -21.62 -13.34
N TRP A 69 -2.72 -20.43 -13.88
CA TRP A 69 -2.39 -19.14 -13.27
C TRP A 69 -3.65 -18.31 -13.04
N ASN A 70 -3.85 -17.84 -11.81
CA ASN A 70 -4.73 -16.71 -11.56
C ASN A 70 -4.06 -15.45 -12.07
N CYS A 71 -4.77 -14.65 -12.84
CA CYS A 71 -4.23 -13.45 -13.48
C CYS A 71 -5.17 -12.25 -13.24
N ILE A 72 -4.59 -11.08 -13.00
CA ILE A 72 -5.30 -9.82 -12.93
C ILE A 72 -4.61 -8.78 -13.82
N ILE A 73 -5.38 -8.01 -14.58
CA ILE A 73 -4.89 -6.92 -15.43
C ILE A 73 -5.41 -5.62 -14.85
N ILE A 74 -4.48 -4.71 -14.53
CA ILE A 74 -4.74 -3.41 -13.92
C ILE A 74 -4.03 -2.30 -14.69
N ASP A 75 -4.29 -1.04 -14.33
CA ASP A 75 -3.56 0.11 -14.87
C ASP A 75 -2.06 -0.09 -14.85
N MET A 76 -1.39 0.33 -15.93
CA MET A 76 0.06 0.52 -15.94
C MET A 76 0.38 1.80 -15.17
N LEU A 77 1.13 1.69 -14.10
CA LEU A 77 1.54 2.79 -13.24
C LEU A 77 3.03 3.09 -13.41
N GLY A 78 3.45 4.23 -12.87
CA GLY A 78 4.83 4.66 -12.82
C GLY A 78 5.63 3.99 -11.70
N PRO A 79 6.77 4.58 -11.30
CA PRO A 79 7.64 4.03 -10.27
C PRO A 79 6.99 4.04 -8.89
N SER A 80 7.35 3.07 -8.05
CA SER A 80 6.99 3.08 -6.63
C SER A 80 7.83 4.09 -5.85
N LEU A 81 7.33 4.52 -4.69
CA LEU A 81 8.11 5.36 -3.77
C LEU A 81 9.42 4.67 -3.34
N HIS A 82 9.42 3.32 -3.27
CA HIS A 82 10.64 2.56 -3.01
C HIS A 82 11.66 2.67 -4.15
N MET A 83 11.23 2.65 -5.40
CA MET A 83 12.12 2.84 -6.54
C MET A 83 12.70 4.25 -6.54
N LEU A 84 11.88 5.26 -6.24
CA LEU A 84 12.37 6.63 -6.10
C LEU A 84 13.40 6.77 -4.98
N SER A 85 13.24 6.07 -3.84
CA SER A 85 14.20 6.14 -2.73
C SER A 85 15.57 5.51 -3.04
N LYS A 86 15.71 4.79 -4.14
CA LYS A 86 17.03 4.34 -4.64
C LYS A 86 17.80 5.46 -5.33
N VAL A 87 17.09 6.44 -5.88
CA VAL A 87 17.65 7.60 -6.59
C VAL A 87 17.73 8.82 -5.66
N PHE A 88 16.68 9.03 -4.87
CA PHE A 88 16.57 10.14 -3.93
C PHE A 88 16.75 9.60 -2.51
N TYR A 89 17.87 9.90 -1.89
CA TYR A 89 18.10 9.46 -0.51
C TYR A 89 17.13 10.13 0.46
N THR A 90 16.83 11.43 0.24
CA THR A 90 15.81 12.19 0.96
C THR A 90 14.92 12.94 -0.03
N PHE A 91 13.73 13.30 0.42
CA PHE A 91 12.73 14.00 -0.40
C PHE A 91 12.41 15.37 0.20
N PRO A 92 12.12 16.39 -0.64
CA PRO A 92 11.65 17.69 -0.16
C PRO A 92 10.38 17.58 0.68
N VAL A 93 10.24 18.39 1.71
CA VAL A 93 9.07 18.40 2.60
C VAL A 93 7.76 18.55 1.83
N ASP A 94 7.74 19.45 0.83
CA ASP A 94 6.54 19.70 0.01
C ASP A 94 6.12 18.45 -0.79
N PHE A 95 7.07 17.72 -1.36
CA PHE A 95 6.79 16.47 -2.04
C PHE A 95 6.25 15.43 -1.05
N VAL A 96 6.92 15.25 0.09
CA VAL A 96 6.49 14.29 1.12
C VAL A 96 5.09 14.62 1.63
N SER A 97 4.83 15.88 1.94
CA SER A 97 3.52 16.33 2.42
C SER A 97 2.42 16.11 1.37
N HIS A 98 2.70 16.43 0.09
CA HIS A 98 1.75 16.20 -0.99
C HIS A 98 1.41 14.71 -1.17
N VAL A 99 2.41 13.84 -1.18
CA VAL A 99 2.23 12.38 -1.26
C VAL A 99 1.50 11.86 -0.02
N ALA A 100 1.91 12.31 1.17
CA ALA A 100 1.31 11.90 2.45
C ALA A 100 -0.18 12.22 2.54
N LEU A 101 -0.62 13.39 2.04
CA LEU A 101 -2.03 13.76 1.98
C LEU A 101 -2.84 12.77 1.14
N GLN A 102 -2.33 12.40 -0.03
CA GLN A 102 -2.99 11.41 -0.89
C GLN A 102 -3.02 10.02 -0.23
N MET A 103 -1.91 9.60 0.41
CA MET A 103 -1.82 8.33 1.12
C MET A 103 -2.83 8.25 2.28
N VAL A 104 -2.96 9.32 3.10
CA VAL A 104 -3.96 9.40 4.17
C VAL A 104 -5.37 9.31 3.60
N THR A 105 -5.67 10.04 2.52
CA THR A 105 -6.98 10.04 1.86
C THR A 105 -7.32 8.65 1.29
N THR A 106 -6.36 7.99 0.66
CA THR A 106 -6.54 6.65 0.11
C THR A 106 -6.81 5.62 1.21
N ILE A 107 -6.06 5.67 2.30
CA ILE A 107 -6.24 4.74 3.43
C ILE A 107 -7.55 5.04 4.18
N GLU A 108 -7.96 6.30 4.32
CA GLU A 108 -9.30 6.63 4.83
C GLU A 108 -10.39 5.99 3.98
N TYR A 109 -10.30 6.07 2.65
CA TYR A 109 -11.26 5.43 1.76
C TYR A 109 -11.29 3.91 1.95
N VAL A 110 -10.13 3.26 2.01
CA VAL A 110 -10.02 1.80 2.31
C VAL A 110 -10.70 1.49 3.64
N HIS A 111 -10.40 2.26 4.68
CA HIS A 111 -10.99 2.09 6.01
C HIS A 111 -12.52 2.32 6.00
N SER A 112 -13.02 3.26 5.18
CA SER A 112 -14.46 3.52 5.04
C SER A 112 -15.24 2.33 4.48
N LYS A 113 -14.55 1.44 3.72
CA LYS A 113 -15.12 0.18 3.22
C LYS A 113 -15.01 -0.98 4.21
N GLY A 114 -14.61 -0.71 5.45
CA GLY A 114 -14.48 -1.73 6.50
C GLY A 114 -13.21 -2.58 6.40
N ILE A 115 -12.21 -2.13 5.63
CA ILE A 115 -10.97 -2.84 5.33
C ILE A 115 -9.79 -2.16 6.03
N VAL A 116 -8.82 -2.93 6.53
CA VAL A 116 -7.47 -2.51 6.89
C VAL A 116 -6.49 -3.09 5.90
N TYR A 117 -5.50 -2.29 5.49
CA TYR A 117 -4.60 -2.63 4.40
C TYR A 117 -3.48 -3.58 4.83
N ARG A 118 -2.88 -3.38 6.00
CA ARG A 118 -1.91 -4.24 6.72
C ARG A 118 -0.50 -4.38 6.13
N ASP A 119 -0.24 -3.93 4.91
CA ASP A 119 1.11 -3.97 4.31
C ASP A 119 1.56 -2.60 3.76
N ILE A 120 1.40 -1.58 4.59
CA ILE A 120 1.88 -0.23 4.30
C ILE A 120 3.41 -0.26 4.13
N LYS A 121 3.88 0.06 2.91
CA LYS A 121 5.30 0.17 2.55
C LYS A 121 5.47 1.02 1.29
N PRO A 122 6.62 1.64 1.05
CA PRO A 122 6.86 2.46 -0.14
C PRO A 122 6.72 1.70 -1.47
N ASP A 123 6.92 0.39 -1.46
CA ASP A 123 6.77 -0.48 -2.64
C ASP A 123 5.33 -0.50 -3.17
N ASN A 124 4.35 -0.31 -2.30
CA ASN A 124 2.92 -0.42 -2.62
C ASN A 124 2.27 0.92 -2.95
N PHE A 125 3.01 2.02 -2.92
CA PHE A 125 2.57 3.33 -3.39
C PHE A 125 3.32 3.70 -4.66
N LEU A 126 2.61 3.73 -5.79
CA LEU A 126 3.14 4.01 -7.11
C LEU A 126 2.68 5.39 -7.58
N LEU A 127 3.51 6.05 -8.35
CA LEU A 127 3.14 7.29 -9.02
C LEU A 127 2.38 6.99 -10.33
N GLU A 128 1.75 8.01 -10.88
CA GLU A 128 1.10 7.93 -12.19
C GLU A 128 2.11 7.58 -13.30
N SER A 129 1.65 6.92 -14.37
CA SER A 129 2.50 6.41 -15.46
C SER A 129 3.26 7.47 -16.25
N ASN A 130 2.84 8.74 -16.17
CA ASN A 130 3.48 9.86 -16.85
C ASN A 130 4.53 10.58 -15.96
N PHE A 131 4.99 9.93 -14.89
CA PHE A 131 6.14 10.43 -14.13
C PHE A 131 7.36 10.55 -15.05
N PRO A 132 8.11 11.68 -15.02
CA PRO A 132 9.11 12.00 -16.03
C PRO A 132 10.33 11.08 -16.07
N ILE A 133 10.47 10.22 -15.08
CA ILE A 133 11.55 9.24 -14.99
C ILE A 133 10.96 7.87 -15.26
N SER A 134 11.35 7.23 -16.34
CA SER A 134 10.91 5.86 -16.65
C SER A 134 11.54 4.84 -15.69
N LEU A 135 10.91 3.67 -15.59
CA LEU A 135 11.45 2.54 -14.83
C LEU A 135 12.86 2.16 -15.31
N ASP A 136 13.08 2.16 -16.63
CA ASP A 136 14.37 1.83 -17.24
C ASP A 136 15.43 2.86 -16.84
N GLN A 137 15.12 4.14 -16.87
CA GLN A 137 16.03 5.21 -16.42
C GLN A 137 16.36 5.12 -14.93
N LEU A 138 15.43 4.64 -14.09
CA LEU A 138 15.67 4.40 -12.66
C LEU A 138 16.57 3.19 -12.41
N LEU A 139 16.63 2.25 -13.35
CA LEU A 139 17.46 1.06 -13.26
C LEU A 139 18.87 1.31 -13.81
N GLU A 140 19.01 2.25 -14.75
CA GLU A 140 20.29 2.71 -15.32
C GLU A 140 20.86 3.84 -14.44
N LEU A 141 21.21 3.52 -13.18
CA LEU A 141 21.64 4.47 -12.15
C LEU A 141 22.84 5.34 -12.55
N ASP A 142 23.71 4.86 -13.45
CA ASP A 142 24.94 5.56 -13.85
C ASP A 142 24.69 6.93 -14.55
N GLU A 143 23.58 7.04 -15.29
CA GLU A 143 23.21 8.34 -15.90
C GLU A 143 22.65 9.36 -14.87
N PHE A 144 22.09 8.88 -13.77
CA PHE A 144 21.50 9.73 -12.74
C PHE A 144 22.54 10.36 -11.79
N GLU A 145 23.69 9.75 -11.60
CA GLU A 145 24.77 10.31 -10.79
C GLU A 145 25.30 11.63 -11.36
N SER A 146 25.09 11.88 -12.65
CA SER A 146 25.50 13.11 -13.34
C SER A 146 24.53 14.30 -13.16
N ILE A 147 23.32 14.08 -12.64
CA ILE A 147 22.32 15.15 -12.46
C ILE A 147 22.51 15.79 -11.09
N ASP A 148 22.69 17.12 -11.07
CA ASP A 148 22.74 17.92 -9.85
C ASP A 148 21.49 17.72 -8.97
N ASP A 149 21.69 17.54 -7.67
CA ASP A 149 20.63 17.32 -6.69
C ASP A 149 19.54 18.41 -6.74
N SER A 150 19.89 19.64 -7.03
CA SER A 150 18.91 20.73 -7.15
C SER A 150 17.95 20.50 -8.33
N LYS A 151 18.42 20.00 -9.46
CA LYS A 151 17.59 19.62 -10.61
C LYS A 151 16.71 18.42 -10.30
N ARG A 152 17.25 17.41 -9.59
CA ARG A 152 16.49 16.25 -9.13
C ARG A 152 15.32 16.68 -8.24
N PHE A 153 15.56 17.56 -7.28
CA PHE A 153 14.52 18.09 -6.41
C PHE A 153 13.49 18.94 -7.16
N GLN A 154 13.91 19.75 -8.11
CA GLN A 154 12.99 20.52 -8.96
C GLN A 154 12.02 19.61 -9.72
N MET A 155 12.47 18.45 -10.21
CA MET A 155 11.59 17.49 -10.89
C MET A 155 10.49 16.97 -9.97
N LEU A 156 10.79 16.74 -8.68
CA LEU A 156 9.80 16.23 -7.71
C LEU A 156 8.74 17.28 -7.33
N VAL A 157 9.13 18.56 -7.27
CA VAL A 157 8.25 19.66 -6.82
C VAL A 157 7.59 20.42 -7.97
N ALA A 158 8.11 20.30 -9.19
CA ALA A 158 7.61 21.01 -10.38
C ALA A 158 6.15 20.67 -10.72
N ARG A 159 5.67 19.54 -10.26
CA ARG A 159 4.35 19.01 -10.58
C ARG A 159 3.79 18.20 -9.41
N LYS A 160 2.50 18.27 -9.21
CA LYS A 160 1.78 17.42 -8.24
C LYS A 160 1.47 16.08 -8.89
N TYR A 161 2.18 15.03 -8.48
CA TYR A 161 1.99 13.68 -8.99
C TYR A 161 0.88 12.97 -8.23
N LYS A 162 0.09 12.19 -8.97
CA LYS A 162 -0.93 11.30 -8.40
C LYS A 162 -0.26 10.01 -7.91
N THR A 163 -0.64 9.56 -6.71
CA THR A 163 -0.18 8.30 -6.14
C THR A 163 -1.29 7.26 -6.17
N PHE A 164 -0.92 6.00 -6.35
CA PHE A 164 -1.85 4.86 -6.38
C PHE A 164 -1.42 3.83 -5.35
N LEU A 165 -2.40 3.24 -4.65
CA LEU A 165 -2.19 2.12 -3.74
C LEU A 165 -2.48 0.81 -4.48
N VAL A 166 -1.53 -0.11 -4.44
CA VAL A 166 -1.60 -1.43 -5.08
C VAL A 166 -1.39 -2.56 -4.07
N ASP A 167 -1.58 -3.80 -4.48
CA ASP A 167 -1.29 -5.01 -3.70
C ASP A 167 -2.15 -5.16 -2.43
N PHE A 168 -3.41 -5.53 -2.62
CA PHE A 168 -4.35 -5.81 -1.53
C PHE A 168 -4.32 -7.26 -1.04
N GLY A 169 -3.31 -8.05 -1.41
CA GLY A 169 -3.19 -9.47 -1.05
C GLY A 169 -3.11 -9.75 0.46
N LEU A 170 -2.75 -8.76 1.27
CA LEU A 170 -2.74 -8.86 2.73
C LEU A 170 -3.87 -8.08 3.41
N ALA A 171 -4.73 -7.40 2.66
CA ALA A 171 -5.85 -6.64 3.22
C ALA A 171 -6.84 -7.55 3.97
N ALA A 172 -7.59 -7.01 4.90
CA ALA A 172 -8.61 -7.77 5.64
C ALA A 172 -9.72 -6.84 6.16
N TYR A 173 -10.89 -7.40 6.38
CA TYR A 173 -11.96 -6.68 7.07
C TYR A 173 -11.63 -6.49 8.55
N TYR A 174 -11.82 -5.27 9.05
CA TYR A 174 -11.82 -4.99 10.49
C TYR A 174 -13.24 -4.87 11.06
N ILE A 175 -14.24 -4.90 10.18
CA ILE A 175 -15.66 -4.93 10.49
C ILE A 175 -16.18 -6.33 10.14
N ASP A 176 -16.92 -6.93 11.06
CA ASP A 176 -17.66 -8.16 10.80
C ASP A 176 -18.77 -7.88 9.77
N GLN A 177 -18.72 -8.58 8.64
CA GLN A 177 -19.59 -8.32 7.49
C GLN A 177 -21.08 -8.66 7.75
N ASN A 178 -21.37 -9.48 8.75
CA ASN A 178 -22.74 -9.86 9.10
C ASN A 178 -23.36 -8.89 10.09
N THR A 179 -22.56 -8.36 11.05
CA THR A 179 -23.05 -7.54 12.13
C THR A 179 -22.75 -6.04 11.95
N GLY A 180 -21.88 -5.67 11.01
CA GLY A 180 -21.41 -4.29 10.81
C GLY A 180 -20.56 -3.75 11.97
N LYS A 181 -20.23 -4.58 12.96
CA LYS A 181 -19.48 -4.15 14.15
C LYS A 181 -17.98 -4.38 13.96
N HIS A 182 -17.19 -3.53 14.62
CA HIS A 182 -15.74 -3.71 14.69
C HIS A 182 -15.42 -5.08 15.31
N ILE A 183 -14.56 -5.85 14.63
CA ILE A 183 -14.09 -7.16 15.12
C ILE A 183 -13.39 -6.95 16.45
N GLN A 184 -13.84 -7.67 17.48
CA GLN A 184 -13.33 -7.55 18.84
C GLN A 184 -11.89 -8.08 18.94
N ILE A 185 -11.13 -7.51 19.89
CA ILE A 185 -9.82 -8.04 20.22
C ILE A 185 -9.98 -9.50 20.68
N ASN A 186 -9.48 -10.43 19.90
CA ASN A 186 -9.25 -11.74 20.40
C ASN A 186 -7.99 -11.68 21.30
N LYS A 187 -8.10 -12.06 22.59
CA LYS A 187 -6.97 -12.05 23.54
C LYS A 187 -5.83 -13.00 23.14
N LYS A 188 -6.04 -13.87 22.15
CA LYS A 188 -4.95 -14.68 21.58
C LYS A 188 -4.06 -13.78 20.74
N MET A 189 -2.82 -13.63 21.18
CA MET A 189 -1.79 -12.94 20.37
C MET A 189 -1.62 -13.67 19.03
N ILE A 190 -1.54 -12.88 17.96
CA ILE A 190 -1.29 -13.46 16.61
C ILE A 190 0.12 -14.04 16.61
N LYS A 191 0.24 -15.35 16.38
CA LYS A 191 1.54 -16.01 16.21
C LYS A 191 2.20 -15.59 14.88
N ASN A 192 1.41 -15.42 13.81
CA ASN A 192 1.91 -15.06 12.50
C ASN A 192 1.81 -13.55 12.30
N LYS A 193 2.96 -12.89 12.23
CA LYS A 193 3.08 -11.46 12.00
C LYS A 193 2.87 -11.18 10.51
N THR A 194 1.95 -10.27 10.21
CA THR A 194 1.59 -9.88 8.83
C THR A 194 2.21 -8.53 8.50
N GLY A 195 2.59 -8.33 7.25
CA GLY A 195 3.13 -7.08 6.74
C GLY A 195 4.66 -6.99 6.79
N THR A 196 5.18 -5.84 6.41
CA THR A 196 6.62 -5.57 6.31
C THR A 196 7.15 -5.03 7.64
N ALA A 197 8.01 -5.80 8.33
CA ALA A 197 8.49 -5.51 9.69
C ALA A 197 9.02 -4.07 9.86
N ARG A 198 9.69 -3.49 8.83
CA ARG A 198 10.25 -2.14 8.86
C ARG A 198 9.17 -1.08 9.16
N TYR A 199 7.99 -1.19 8.56
CA TYR A 199 6.91 -0.20 8.67
C TYR A 199 5.80 -0.60 9.64
N THR A 200 5.75 -1.86 10.06
CA THR A 200 4.71 -2.37 10.97
C THR A 200 4.67 -1.60 12.28
N SER A 201 3.46 -1.29 12.77
CA SER A 201 3.23 -0.56 14.03
C SER A 201 3.79 -1.28 15.26
N ILE A 202 4.03 -0.54 16.34
CA ILE A 202 4.46 -1.13 17.63
C ILE A 202 3.40 -2.10 18.16
N ASN A 203 2.12 -1.83 17.99
CA ASN A 203 1.06 -2.71 18.47
C ASN A 203 1.10 -4.07 17.75
N VAL A 204 1.29 -4.09 16.45
CA VAL A 204 1.43 -5.33 15.67
C VAL A 204 2.72 -6.06 16.03
N HIS A 205 3.83 -5.36 16.28
CA HIS A 205 5.04 -5.96 16.82
C HIS A 205 4.83 -6.62 18.20
N LYS A 206 3.91 -6.07 19.01
CA LYS A 206 3.49 -6.67 20.30
C LYS A 206 2.56 -7.86 20.14
N GLY A 207 2.10 -8.17 18.90
CA GLY A 207 1.22 -9.30 18.59
C GLY A 207 -0.27 -8.95 18.66
N TYR A 208 -0.65 -7.67 18.67
CA TYR A 208 -2.05 -7.28 18.55
C TYR A 208 -2.52 -7.38 17.09
N HIS A 209 -3.82 -7.60 16.91
CA HIS A 209 -4.45 -7.56 15.59
C HIS A 209 -4.33 -6.19 14.95
N HIS A 210 -4.09 -6.17 13.65
CA HIS A 210 -4.08 -4.97 12.84
C HIS A 210 -5.44 -4.27 12.85
N THR A 211 -5.42 -2.93 13.01
CA THR A 211 -6.59 -2.06 12.87
C THR A 211 -6.21 -0.79 12.16
N ARG A 212 -7.17 0.13 11.99
CA ARG A 212 -6.96 1.41 11.30
C ARG A 212 -5.78 2.22 11.84
N ARG A 213 -5.57 2.25 13.18
CA ARG A 213 -4.46 2.98 13.81
C ARG A 213 -3.08 2.46 13.35
N ASP A 214 -3.01 1.15 13.07
CA ASP A 214 -1.74 0.50 12.72
C ASP A 214 -1.32 0.85 11.28
N ASP A 215 -2.27 0.97 10.35
CA ASP A 215 -2.02 1.49 9.01
C ASP A 215 -1.55 2.96 9.08
N MET A 216 -2.19 3.79 9.92
CA MET A 216 -1.81 5.20 10.07
C MET A 216 -0.41 5.36 10.69
N GLU A 217 -0.04 4.58 11.73
CA GLU A 217 1.30 4.58 12.30
C GLU A 217 2.35 4.15 11.24
N SER A 218 2.02 3.16 10.41
CA SER A 218 2.89 2.67 9.34
C SER A 218 3.13 3.74 8.26
N LEU A 219 2.11 4.53 7.89
CA LEU A 219 2.27 5.70 7.00
C LEU A 219 3.27 6.71 7.58
N GLY A 220 3.16 7.01 8.87
CA GLY A 220 4.10 7.93 9.53
C GLY A 220 5.55 7.48 9.41
N TYR A 221 5.83 6.18 9.47
CA TYR A 221 7.18 5.66 9.26
C TYR A 221 7.69 5.83 7.83
N ILE A 222 6.81 5.70 6.82
CA ILE A 222 7.18 6.01 5.44
C ILE A 222 7.53 7.48 5.30
N PHE A 223 6.72 8.38 5.85
CA PHE A 223 6.97 9.82 5.77
C PHE A 223 8.31 10.21 6.37
N LEU A 224 8.64 9.64 7.53
CA LEU A 224 9.94 9.89 8.17
C LEU A 224 11.10 9.31 7.35
N GLU A 225 10.97 8.11 6.80
CA GLU A 225 12.01 7.53 5.94
C GLU A 225 12.25 8.38 4.69
N MET A 226 11.19 8.93 4.09
CA MET A 226 11.31 9.84 2.95
C MET A 226 12.03 11.16 3.33
N LEU A 227 11.76 11.70 4.52
CA LEU A 227 12.38 12.95 4.97
C LEU A 227 13.83 12.78 5.41
N SER A 228 14.16 11.68 6.09
CA SER A 228 15.47 11.44 6.72
C SER A 228 16.35 10.44 5.97
N GLY A 229 15.84 9.80 4.92
CA GLY A 229 16.54 8.79 4.12
C GLY A 229 16.62 7.41 4.78
N SER A 230 16.41 7.30 6.09
CA SER A 230 16.44 6.01 6.79
C SER A 230 15.70 6.07 8.12
N LEU A 231 15.33 4.89 8.63
CA LEU A 231 14.78 4.74 9.98
C LEU A 231 15.82 4.09 10.90
N PRO A 232 15.81 4.36 12.21
CA PRO A 232 16.81 3.81 13.16
C PRO A 232 16.93 2.29 13.17
N TRP A 233 15.87 1.60 12.76
CA TRP A 233 15.83 0.13 12.64
C TRP A 233 16.09 -0.37 11.22
N SER A 234 16.39 0.51 10.24
CA SER A 234 16.83 0.12 8.91
C SER A 234 18.22 -0.52 8.95
N GLY A 235 18.53 -1.42 8.02
CA GLY A 235 19.86 -2.05 7.95
C GLY A 235 20.14 -3.07 9.04
N THR A 236 19.16 -3.45 9.85
CA THR A 236 19.31 -4.44 10.92
C THR A 236 19.65 -5.82 10.32
N ARG A 237 20.94 -6.14 10.27
CA ARG A 237 21.42 -7.46 9.81
C ARG A 237 21.21 -8.49 10.91
N VAL A 238 20.33 -9.45 10.71
CA VAL A 238 20.10 -10.58 11.62
C VAL A 238 19.85 -11.81 10.77
N LEU A 239 20.46 -12.94 11.16
CA LEU A 239 20.43 -14.19 10.41
C LEU A 239 19.03 -14.81 10.32
N ARG A 240 18.17 -14.62 11.34
CA ARG A 240 16.84 -15.22 11.41
C ARG A 240 15.74 -14.15 11.32
N SER A 241 14.68 -14.44 10.56
CA SER A 241 13.53 -13.55 10.39
C SER A 241 12.86 -13.18 11.73
N GLN A 242 12.69 -14.14 12.65
CA GLN A 242 12.08 -13.93 13.97
C GLN A 242 12.90 -12.95 14.82
N ASP A 243 14.22 -13.07 14.79
CA ASP A 243 15.12 -12.17 15.52
C ASP A 243 15.06 -10.75 14.97
N ARG A 244 14.86 -10.60 13.64
CA ARG A 244 14.67 -9.31 13.01
C ARG A 244 13.42 -8.59 13.54
N TRP A 245 12.28 -9.30 13.64
CA TRP A 245 11.06 -8.74 14.19
C TRP A 245 11.21 -8.32 15.66
N ALA A 246 11.84 -9.17 16.47
CA ALA A 246 12.10 -8.88 17.89
C ALA A 246 13.00 -7.65 18.05
N ARG A 247 14.12 -7.60 17.30
CA ARG A 247 15.04 -6.48 17.36
C ARG A 247 14.42 -5.17 16.88
N MET A 248 13.66 -5.18 15.76
CA MET A 248 12.95 -3.98 15.29
C MET A 248 11.91 -3.52 16.32
N LYS A 249 11.17 -4.45 16.96
CA LYS A 249 10.27 -4.13 18.07
C LYS A 249 10.99 -3.37 19.17
N THR A 250 12.15 -3.87 19.63
CA THR A 250 12.95 -3.25 20.70
C THR A 250 13.35 -1.83 20.29
N ILE A 251 14.00 -1.66 19.14
CA ILE A 251 14.46 -0.34 18.69
C ILE A 251 13.27 0.64 18.56
N LYS A 252 12.14 0.22 17.95
CA LYS A 252 10.94 1.06 17.81
C LYS A 252 10.32 1.46 19.15
N SER A 253 10.41 0.59 20.16
CA SER A 253 9.87 0.85 21.49
C SER A 253 10.77 1.77 22.30
N ASP A 254 12.09 1.65 22.13
CA ASP A 254 13.09 2.39 22.90
C ASP A 254 13.37 3.78 22.29
N THR A 255 13.17 3.95 20.99
CA THR A 255 13.32 5.26 20.32
C THR A 255 12.12 6.16 20.64
N SER A 256 12.37 7.29 21.29
CA SER A 256 11.34 8.31 21.53
C SER A 256 10.87 8.94 20.21
N LEU A 257 9.61 9.40 20.15
CA LEU A 257 9.11 10.07 18.96
C LEU A 257 9.85 11.38 18.65
N VAL A 258 10.29 12.08 19.67
CA VAL A 258 11.09 13.31 19.54
C VAL A 258 12.42 13.01 18.86
N GLU A 259 13.10 11.94 19.27
CA GLU A 259 14.36 11.50 18.66
C GLU A 259 14.10 11.02 17.21
N LEU A 260 13.06 10.23 17.00
CA LEU A 260 12.69 9.69 15.69
C LEU A 260 12.37 10.78 14.67
N CYS A 261 11.73 11.88 15.09
CA CYS A 261 11.31 12.99 14.23
C CYS A 261 12.32 14.16 14.24
N LYS A 262 13.53 13.97 14.78
CA LYS A 262 14.53 15.00 14.84
C LYS A 262 14.89 15.50 13.44
N GLY A 263 14.79 16.81 13.22
CA GLY A 263 15.03 17.44 11.92
C GLY A 263 13.84 17.43 10.95
N CYS A 264 12.73 16.77 11.31
CA CYS A 264 11.50 16.82 10.53
C CYS A 264 10.58 17.96 11.01
N PRO A 265 9.70 18.51 10.15
CA PRO A 265 8.68 19.46 10.58
C PRO A 265 7.82 18.92 11.71
N MET A 266 7.40 19.80 12.63
CA MET A 266 6.68 19.45 13.86
C MET A 266 5.35 18.69 13.58
N GLY A 267 4.71 18.91 12.44
CA GLY A 267 3.48 18.21 12.08
C GLY A 267 3.65 16.70 11.98
N PHE A 268 4.80 16.19 11.53
CA PHE A 268 5.10 14.76 11.47
C PHE A 268 5.27 14.13 12.86
N LEU A 269 5.85 14.85 13.81
CA LEU A 269 5.91 14.42 15.21
C LEU A 269 4.50 14.30 15.79
N LYS A 270 3.68 15.35 15.66
CA LYS A 270 2.29 15.37 16.15
C LYS A 270 1.44 14.28 15.49
N TYR A 271 1.68 14.00 14.19
CA TYR A 271 1.04 12.90 13.45
C TYR A 271 1.30 11.55 14.13
N LEU A 272 2.56 11.20 14.38
CA LEU A 272 2.90 9.93 15.02
C LEU A 272 2.47 9.85 16.49
N GLU A 273 2.54 10.94 17.22
CA GLU A 273 2.02 11.02 18.59
C GLU A 273 0.53 10.72 18.64
N TYR A 274 -0.23 11.30 17.71
CA TYR A 274 -1.66 11.03 17.58
C TYR A 274 -1.93 9.57 17.23
N CYS A 275 -1.27 9.01 16.22
CA CYS A 275 -1.46 7.63 15.79
C CYS A 275 -1.17 6.62 16.92
N ARG A 276 -0.12 6.85 17.71
CA ARG A 276 0.25 5.97 18.84
C ARG A 276 -0.69 6.04 20.03
N ARG A 277 -1.49 7.11 20.18
CA ARG A 277 -2.50 7.25 21.24
C ARG A 277 -3.83 6.61 20.87
N LEU A 278 -4.11 6.34 19.61
CA LEU A 278 -5.37 5.74 19.15
C LEU A 278 -5.63 4.39 19.80
N ARG A 279 -6.85 4.19 20.26
CA ARG A 279 -7.35 2.92 20.80
C ARG A 279 -7.58 1.91 19.66
N TYR A 280 -7.71 0.65 20.01
CA TYR A 280 -7.86 -0.46 19.06
C TYR A 280 -8.99 -0.26 18.05
N ASN A 281 -10.18 0.11 18.52
CA ASN A 281 -11.39 0.28 17.70
C ASN A 281 -11.69 1.75 17.34
N GLU A 282 -10.80 2.67 17.71
CA GLU A 282 -11.00 4.09 17.47
C GLU A 282 -10.89 4.43 15.98
N LYS A 283 -11.80 5.28 15.50
CA LYS A 283 -11.69 5.84 14.15
C LYS A 283 -10.67 6.98 14.18
N PRO A 284 -9.61 6.92 13.34
CA PRO A 284 -8.71 8.05 13.21
C PRO A 284 -9.45 9.31 12.72
N ASP A 285 -9.04 10.46 13.23
CA ASP A 285 -9.40 11.76 12.68
C ASP A 285 -8.46 12.07 11.50
N TYR A 286 -8.87 11.66 10.31
CA TYR A 286 -8.07 11.81 9.10
C TYR A 286 -7.93 13.28 8.70
N ASP A 287 -8.93 14.13 8.98
CA ASP A 287 -8.88 15.56 8.70
C ASP A 287 -7.84 16.25 9.56
N TYR A 288 -7.78 15.89 10.83
CA TYR A 288 -6.73 16.37 11.73
C TYR A 288 -5.34 15.95 11.24
N LEU A 289 -5.18 14.69 10.81
CA LEU A 289 -3.90 14.21 10.27
C LEU A 289 -3.50 14.94 9.00
N ARG A 290 -4.44 15.19 8.08
CA ARG A 290 -4.18 15.99 6.86
C ARG A 290 -3.78 17.43 7.21
N LYS A 291 -4.45 18.04 8.18
CA LYS A 291 -4.12 19.39 8.64
C LYS A 291 -2.68 19.49 9.15
N LEU A 292 -2.22 18.53 9.95
CA LEU A 292 -0.83 18.47 10.41
C LEU A 292 0.18 18.39 9.26
N LEU A 293 -0.14 17.64 8.21
CA LEU A 293 0.71 17.50 7.02
C LEU A 293 0.74 18.78 6.19
N ILE A 294 -0.41 19.48 6.05
CA ILE A 294 -0.50 20.78 5.35
C ILE A 294 0.29 21.85 6.12
N GLU A 295 0.14 21.93 7.43
CA GLU A 295 0.89 22.89 8.27
C GLU A 295 2.40 22.64 8.25
N SER A 296 2.85 21.47 7.79
CA SER A 296 4.27 21.14 7.64
C SER A 296 4.88 21.67 6.34
N THR A 297 4.05 22.05 5.36
CA THR A 297 4.51 22.71 4.13
C THR A 297 4.74 24.21 4.42
N GLY A 298 5.73 24.81 3.76
CA GLY A 298 5.87 26.28 3.79
C GLY A 298 4.61 26.94 3.20
N SER A 299 4.25 28.10 3.72
CA SER A 299 2.97 28.81 3.60
C SER A 299 2.41 29.13 2.19
N GLY A 300 2.86 28.47 1.13
CA GLY A 300 2.40 28.70 -0.25
C GLY A 300 1.45 27.64 -0.84
N CYS A 301 1.19 26.52 -0.15
CA CYS A 301 0.51 25.34 -0.73
C CYS A 301 -0.90 25.08 -0.16
N GLU A 302 -1.37 25.88 0.82
CA GLU A 302 -2.56 25.55 1.63
C GLU A 302 -3.90 25.54 0.86
N ALA A 303 -4.13 26.51 -0.01
CA ALA A 303 -5.47 26.72 -0.60
C ALA A 303 -5.84 25.65 -1.66
N GLU A 304 -4.89 25.15 -2.44
CA GLU A 304 -5.15 24.20 -3.51
C GLU A 304 -5.29 22.75 -3.01
N LEU A 305 -4.59 22.38 -1.93
CA LEU A 305 -4.62 21.04 -1.34
C LEU A 305 -5.98 20.73 -0.68
N VAL A 306 -6.61 21.73 -0.06
CA VAL A 306 -7.94 21.61 0.55
C VAL A 306 -9.02 21.45 -0.51
N ALA A 307 -8.95 22.19 -1.62
CA ALA A 307 -9.97 22.16 -2.69
C ALA A 307 -10.03 20.82 -3.45
N GLN A 308 -8.90 20.14 -3.65
CA GLN A 308 -8.85 18.85 -4.34
C GLN A 308 -9.47 17.70 -3.51
N HIS A 309 -9.44 17.80 -2.19
CA HIS A 309 -9.97 16.75 -1.30
C HIS A 309 -11.49 16.85 -1.09
N SER A 310 -12.08 18.05 -1.24
CA SER A 310 -13.52 18.25 -1.12
C SER A 310 -14.32 17.63 -2.25
N ASN A 311 -13.72 17.43 -3.42
CA ASN A 311 -14.41 16.87 -4.59
C ASN A 311 -14.48 15.33 -4.60
N SER A 312 -13.65 14.64 -3.82
CA SER A 312 -13.60 13.16 -3.79
C SER A 312 -14.76 12.51 -3.02
N PHE A 313 -15.49 13.28 -2.19
CA PHE A 313 -16.56 12.77 -1.33
C PHE A 313 -17.98 13.00 -1.87
N ASN A 314 -18.15 13.68 -3.01
CA ASN A 314 -19.46 14.10 -3.54
C ASN A 314 -20.08 13.17 -4.59
N THR A 315 -19.83 11.87 -4.56
CA THR A 315 -20.64 10.91 -5.34
C THR A 315 -21.79 10.40 -4.49
N PRO A 316 -23.06 10.67 -4.87
CA PRO A 316 -24.21 10.21 -4.10
C PRO A 316 -24.36 8.70 -4.22
N PHE A 317 -24.57 8.05 -3.07
CA PHE A 317 -24.97 6.65 -2.97
C PHE A 317 -26.23 6.42 -3.81
N ARG A 318 -26.14 5.67 -4.90
CA ARG A 318 -27.31 5.03 -5.51
C ARG A 318 -27.50 3.67 -4.83
N ASN A 319 -28.54 3.61 -4.00
CA ASN A 319 -29.11 2.34 -3.54
C ASN A 319 -29.94 1.75 -4.68
N ASP A 320 -29.36 0.86 -5.45
CA ASP A 320 -30.17 -0.02 -6.31
C ASP A 320 -30.23 -1.39 -5.63
N VAL A 321 -31.24 -1.53 -4.77
CA VAL A 321 -31.74 -2.83 -4.30
C VAL A 321 -32.73 -3.30 -5.35
N SER A 322 -32.32 -4.19 -6.23
CA SER A 322 -33.26 -5.02 -6.98
C SER A 322 -32.99 -6.49 -6.67
N SER A 323 -33.94 -7.04 -5.95
CA SER A 323 -34.09 -8.43 -5.60
C SER A 323 -34.21 -9.35 -6.82
N SER A 324 -33.36 -10.36 -6.93
CA SER A 324 -33.76 -11.62 -7.51
C SER A 324 -33.05 -12.79 -6.83
N SER A 325 -33.84 -13.52 -6.09
CA SER A 325 -33.56 -14.79 -5.42
C SER A 325 -33.19 -15.91 -6.40
N ARG A 326 -32.07 -16.59 -6.19
CA ARG A 326 -31.99 -18.05 -6.35
C ARG A 326 -30.85 -18.63 -5.50
N SER A 327 -31.26 -19.26 -4.42
CA SER A 327 -30.46 -20.08 -3.52
C SER A 327 -29.83 -21.28 -4.23
N ARG A 328 -28.52 -21.49 -4.06
CA ARG A 328 -27.91 -22.82 -4.06
C ARG A 328 -26.98 -22.93 -2.86
N THR A 329 -27.45 -23.66 -1.88
CA THR A 329 -26.72 -24.13 -0.71
C THR A 329 -25.68 -25.17 -1.13
N TYR A 330 -24.40 -24.93 -0.79
CA TYR A 330 -23.40 -25.99 -0.70
C TYR A 330 -22.88 -26.06 0.73
N SER A 331 -23.18 -27.17 1.39
CA SER A 331 -22.67 -27.58 2.68
C SER A 331 -21.23 -28.09 2.53
N LEU A 332 -20.32 -27.58 3.36
CA LEU A 332 -18.95 -28.07 3.51
C LEU A 332 -18.90 -29.13 4.63
N PRO A 333 -18.15 -30.21 4.45
CA PRO A 333 -17.83 -31.12 5.53
C PRO A 333 -16.62 -30.65 6.32
N SER A 334 -16.76 -30.73 7.64
CA SER A 334 -15.68 -30.56 8.61
C SER A 334 -14.65 -31.69 8.53
N LYS A 335 -13.38 -31.39 8.42
CA LYS A 335 -12.28 -32.28 8.83
C LYS A 335 -11.06 -31.52 9.33
N ASP A 336 -10.52 -32.07 10.35
CA ASP A 336 -9.47 -31.83 11.28
C ASP A 336 -8.18 -31.11 10.80
N LEU A 337 -7.70 -30.25 11.72
CA LEU A 337 -6.44 -29.51 11.68
C LEU A 337 -5.26 -30.42 11.99
N GLU A 338 -4.34 -30.58 11.08
CA GLU A 338 -2.93 -30.89 11.37
C GLU A 338 -2.02 -29.76 10.88
N GLN A 339 -1.07 -29.41 11.76
CA GLN A 339 -0.12 -28.31 11.58
C GLN A 339 0.99 -28.71 10.61
N VAL A 340 1.23 -27.86 9.61
CA VAL A 340 2.47 -27.89 8.83
C VAL A 340 3.01 -26.47 8.70
N ASP A 341 4.23 -26.27 9.16
CA ASP A 341 5.04 -25.05 9.00
C ASP A 341 5.33 -24.82 7.51
N HIS A 342 4.89 -23.68 6.97
CA HIS A 342 5.29 -23.28 5.63
C HIS A 342 5.89 -21.89 5.60
N ASN A 343 7.15 -21.86 5.19
CA ASN A 343 7.86 -20.68 4.69
C ASN A 343 7.13 -20.11 3.48
N VAL A 344 6.48 -18.97 3.65
CA VAL A 344 5.89 -18.23 2.54
C VAL A 344 6.98 -17.44 1.81
N GLN A 345 7.42 -17.96 0.69
CA GLN A 345 8.20 -17.17 -0.28
C GLN A 345 7.29 -16.08 -0.86
N ARG A 346 7.66 -14.84 -0.59
CA ARG A 346 6.98 -13.66 -1.13
C ARG A 346 7.39 -13.47 -2.60
N SER A 347 6.46 -13.62 -3.52
CA SER A 347 6.63 -13.14 -4.89
C SER A 347 6.36 -11.64 -4.95
N ASN A 348 7.38 -10.82 -4.79
CA ASN A 348 7.30 -9.38 -5.06
C ASN A 348 7.30 -9.14 -6.57
N ILE A 349 6.27 -8.51 -7.09
CA ILE A 349 6.12 -8.19 -8.53
C ILE A 349 7.17 -7.17 -9.00
N TYR A 350 7.77 -6.43 -8.07
CA TYR A 350 8.72 -5.35 -8.36
C TYR A 350 10.16 -5.64 -7.92
N ASN A 351 10.47 -6.82 -7.38
CA ASN A 351 11.81 -7.16 -6.96
C ASN A 351 12.20 -8.53 -7.50
N ASN A 352 12.82 -8.59 -8.64
CA ASN A 352 13.93 -9.49 -8.96
C ASN A 352 14.48 -9.21 -10.35
N THR A 353 15.51 -8.39 -10.42
CA THR A 353 16.63 -8.60 -11.30
C THR A 353 17.86 -8.72 -10.40
N ASN A 354 18.43 -9.97 -10.39
CA ASN A 354 19.60 -10.50 -9.66
C ASN A 354 19.42 -10.74 -8.18
#